data_37f5a699e15d929f684c951048fe20fb
#
_entry.id   37f5a699e15d929f684c951048fe20fb
#
_cell.length_a   1.000
_cell.length_b   1.000
_cell.length_c   1.000
_cell.angle_alpha   90.00
_cell.angle_beta   90.00
_cell.angle_gamma   90.00
#
_symmetry.space_group_name_H-M   'P 1'
#
loop_
_entity.id
_entity.type
_entity.pdbx_description
1 polymer ?
#
loop_
_entity_poly.entity_id
_entity_poly.type
_entity_poly.pdbx_seq_one_letter_code
_entity_poly.pdbx_strand_id
1 'polypeptide(L)'
;MDAVLNNLPLTCTLVGVAGIVFAILLAAVVKGAPAGNEKMQEIAGAIQEGAIAYLNRQMKSMGIAGIIIFGVIFVTMGAKTAIGFLVGAVASFMAGYIGMRVSVLANVRTAEAAKKGMAAGLSMAFKGGSVTGMIVAGLALTSVAGYYTLTHDVVALVALGFGGSLISIFARLGGGIFTKGADVGADLVGKVEAGIPEDDPRNPATIADNVGDNVGDCAGMAADLFETYAVTAVAAMLIGHLLFPKIPMATEFPLVLGAISIIASMIAVF
;
A
#
# COMPACT_ATOMS: atom_id res chain seq x y z
N MET A 1 -23.03 24.09 3.42
CA MET A 1 -23.11 23.25 2.22
C MET A 1 -22.34 23.89 1.07
N ASP A 2 -22.52 25.19 0.85
CA ASP A 2 -21.85 25.91 -0.26
C ASP A 2 -20.32 25.94 -0.17
N ALA A 3 -19.73 26.05 1.01
CA ALA A 3 -18.27 25.99 1.18
C ALA A 3 -17.64 24.63 0.83
N VAL A 4 -18.38 23.54 1.02
CA VAL A 4 -17.97 22.17 0.67
C VAL A 4 -18.06 21.95 -0.84
N LEU A 5 -19.12 22.45 -1.45
CA LEU A 5 -19.34 22.34 -2.90
C LEU A 5 -18.37 23.22 -3.70
N ASN A 6 -17.97 24.36 -3.14
CA ASN A 6 -17.03 25.28 -3.80
C ASN A 6 -15.56 24.80 -3.75
N ASN A 7 -15.23 23.77 -2.95
CA ASN A 7 -13.88 23.22 -2.81
C ASN A 7 -13.91 21.69 -2.67
N LEU A 8 -14.64 21.01 -3.56
CA LEU A 8 -14.77 19.55 -3.56
C LEU A 8 -13.42 18.80 -3.54
N PRO A 9 -12.42 19.15 -4.37
CA PRO A 9 -11.13 18.45 -4.33
C PRO A 9 -10.43 18.61 -2.98
N LEU A 10 -10.49 19.78 -2.35
CA LEU A 10 -9.92 19.98 -1.01
C LEU A 10 -10.67 19.15 0.05
N THR A 11 -12.00 19.10 -0.03
CA THR A 11 -12.81 18.28 0.88
C THR A 11 -12.45 16.80 0.74
N CYS A 12 -12.31 16.30 -0.49
CA CYS A 12 -11.86 14.91 -0.74
C CYS A 12 -10.44 14.66 -0.21
N THR A 13 -9.54 15.63 -0.34
CA THR A 13 -8.20 15.57 0.24
C THR A 13 -8.26 15.40 1.76
N LEU A 14 -9.10 16.18 2.44
CA LEU A 14 -9.26 16.09 3.89
C LEU A 14 -9.86 14.76 4.33
N VAL A 15 -10.79 14.19 3.56
CA VAL A 15 -11.31 12.84 3.82
C VAL A 15 -10.21 11.78 3.65
N GLY A 16 -9.37 11.90 2.62
CA GLY A 16 -8.22 11.02 2.44
C GLY A 16 -7.26 11.08 3.64
N VAL A 17 -6.95 12.30 4.12
CA VAL A 17 -6.13 12.51 5.32
C VAL A 17 -6.80 11.90 6.56
N ALA A 18 -8.11 12.06 6.71
CA ALA A 18 -8.86 11.43 7.82
C ALA A 18 -8.76 9.90 7.78
N GLY A 19 -8.80 9.29 6.58
CA GLY A 19 -8.56 7.86 6.38
C GLY A 19 -7.15 7.43 6.83
N ILE A 20 -6.13 8.22 6.51
CA ILE A 20 -4.74 7.97 6.97
C ILE A 20 -4.65 8.06 8.51
N VAL A 21 -5.24 9.10 9.10
CA VAL A 21 -5.26 9.26 10.57
C VAL A 21 -5.96 8.08 11.23
N PHE A 22 -7.11 7.66 10.70
CA PHE A 22 -7.83 6.48 11.16
C PHE A 22 -6.95 5.22 11.11
N ALA A 23 -6.22 5.00 10.02
CA ALA A 23 -5.30 3.88 9.88
C ALA A 23 -4.18 3.92 10.92
N ILE A 24 -3.62 5.10 11.21
CA ILE A 24 -2.58 5.27 12.23
C ILE A 24 -3.12 4.92 13.63
N LEU A 25 -4.33 5.37 13.95
CA LEU A 25 -4.99 5.02 15.21
C LEU A 25 -5.24 3.51 15.32
N LEU A 26 -5.71 2.89 14.24
CA LEU A 26 -5.92 1.44 14.20
C LEU A 26 -4.60 0.66 14.29
N ALA A 27 -3.53 1.15 13.67
CA ALA A 27 -2.18 0.57 13.81
C ALA A 27 -1.68 0.62 15.26
N ALA A 28 -1.99 1.69 15.99
CA ALA A 28 -1.67 1.78 17.41
C ALA A 28 -2.43 0.72 18.23
N VAL A 29 -3.69 0.45 17.91
CA VAL A 29 -4.48 -0.63 18.53
C VAL A 29 -3.85 -2.00 18.24
N VAL A 30 -3.49 -2.27 16.98
CA VAL A 30 -2.81 -3.52 16.60
C VAL A 30 -1.49 -3.65 17.36
N LYS A 31 -0.67 -2.61 17.39
CA LYS A 31 0.61 -2.61 18.11
C LYS A 31 0.48 -2.87 19.62
N GLY A 32 -0.59 -2.38 20.24
CA GLY A 32 -0.87 -2.57 21.67
C GLY A 32 -1.36 -3.97 22.05
N ALA A 33 -1.71 -4.82 21.08
CA ALA A 33 -2.17 -6.18 21.33
C ALA A 33 -1.00 -7.10 21.74
N PRO A 34 -1.27 -8.18 22.53
CA PRO A 34 -0.26 -9.13 22.98
C PRO A 34 0.49 -9.77 21.79
N ALA A 35 1.82 -9.82 21.89
CA ALA A 35 2.70 -10.36 20.85
C ALA A 35 3.12 -11.83 21.07
N GLY A 36 2.50 -12.52 22.04
CA GLY A 36 2.81 -13.91 22.36
C GLY A 36 4.06 -14.09 23.23
N ASN A 37 4.55 -15.34 23.28
CA ASN A 37 5.70 -15.70 24.09
C ASN A 37 7.04 -15.29 23.41
N GLU A 38 8.16 -15.46 24.14
CA GLU A 38 9.50 -15.11 23.67
C GLU A 38 9.86 -15.78 22.33
N LYS A 39 9.51 -17.06 22.16
CA LYS A 39 9.82 -17.80 20.92
C LYS A 39 9.06 -17.25 19.71
N MET A 40 7.79 -16.86 19.90
CA MET A 40 6.99 -16.22 18.85
C MET A 40 7.59 -14.87 18.46
N GLN A 41 8.05 -14.10 19.44
CA GLN A 41 8.66 -12.80 19.20
C GLN A 41 10.04 -12.91 18.55
N GLU A 42 10.84 -13.93 18.88
CA GLU A 42 12.11 -14.24 18.21
C GLU A 42 11.92 -14.52 16.72
N ILE A 43 10.98 -15.39 16.38
CA ILE A 43 10.66 -15.73 14.98
C ILE A 43 10.11 -14.50 14.24
N ALA A 44 9.19 -13.76 14.85
CA ALA A 44 8.65 -12.53 14.26
C ALA A 44 9.75 -11.47 14.04
N GLY A 45 10.75 -11.40 14.95
CA GLY A 45 11.92 -10.54 14.78
C GLY A 45 12.77 -10.92 13.58
N ALA A 46 13.02 -12.21 13.37
CA ALA A 46 13.77 -12.70 12.20
C ALA A 46 13.04 -12.39 10.88
N ILE A 47 11.72 -12.60 10.84
CA ILE A 47 10.90 -12.25 9.66
C ILE A 47 10.95 -10.74 9.41
N GLN A 48 10.84 -9.92 10.47
CA GLN A 48 10.92 -8.47 10.37
C GLN A 48 12.27 -8.00 9.83
N GLU A 49 13.36 -8.57 10.29
CA GLU A 49 14.72 -8.25 9.82
C GLU A 49 14.87 -8.53 8.33
N GLY A 50 14.45 -9.72 7.88
CA GLY A 50 14.48 -10.10 6.47
C GLY A 50 13.62 -9.18 5.59
N ALA A 51 12.41 -8.87 6.01
CA ALA A 51 11.50 -8.00 5.27
C ALA A 51 12.04 -6.56 5.15
N ILE A 52 12.63 -6.01 6.22
CA ILE A 52 13.25 -4.68 6.20
C ILE A 52 14.50 -4.67 5.29
N ALA A 53 15.34 -5.72 5.36
CA ALA A 53 16.53 -5.85 4.52
C ALA A 53 16.15 -5.86 3.02
N TYR A 54 15.12 -6.64 2.67
CA TYR A 54 14.57 -6.67 1.32
C TYR A 54 14.10 -5.30 0.85
N LEU A 55 13.22 -4.63 1.62
CA LEU A 55 12.70 -3.31 1.26
C LEU A 55 13.80 -2.26 1.11
N ASN A 56 14.80 -2.26 1.99
CA ASN A 56 15.93 -1.34 1.90
C ASN A 56 16.72 -1.53 0.59
N ARG A 57 16.88 -2.78 0.14
CA ARG A 57 17.53 -3.08 -1.12
C ARG A 57 16.69 -2.65 -2.31
N GLN A 58 15.40 -2.96 -2.26
CA GLN A 58 14.46 -2.60 -3.31
C GLN A 58 14.30 -1.09 -3.45
N MET A 59 14.25 -0.35 -2.33
CA MET A 59 14.17 1.11 -2.31
C MET A 59 15.34 1.77 -3.07
N LYS A 60 16.56 1.22 -2.92
CA LYS A 60 17.74 1.74 -3.65
C LYS A 60 17.56 1.57 -5.16
N SER A 61 17.10 0.43 -5.61
CA SER A 61 16.89 0.15 -7.04
C SER A 61 15.78 1.01 -7.63
N MET A 62 14.64 1.11 -6.93
CA MET A 62 13.52 1.96 -7.33
C MET A 62 13.89 3.44 -7.33
N GLY A 63 14.66 3.89 -6.32
CA GLY A 63 15.13 5.27 -6.22
C GLY A 63 16.01 5.68 -7.40
N ILE A 64 16.94 4.82 -7.82
CA ILE A 64 17.79 5.08 -8.99
C ILE A 64 16.94 5.21 -10.26
N ALA A 65 16.05 4.25 -10.52
CA ALA A 65 15.16 4.29 -11.67
C ALA A 65 14.24 5.53 -11.63
N GLY A 66 13.67 5.82 -10.45
CA GLY A 66 12.80 6.98 -10.24
C GLY A 66 13.48 8.32 -10.50
N ILE A 67 14.73 8.48 -10.04
CA ILE A 67 15.51 9.72 -10.28
C ILE A 67 15.80 9.92 -11.76
N ILE A 68 16.17 8.86 -12.49
CA ILE A 68 16.43 8.94 -13.92
C ILE A 68 15.16 9.35 -14.67
N ILE A 69 14.02 8.68 -14.40
CA ILE A 69 12.75 8.97 -15.07
C ILE A 69 12.25 10.36 -14.69
N PHE A 70 12.36 10.77 -13.42
CA PHE A 70 12.06 12.12 -12.97
C PHE A 70 12.83 13.16 -13.78
N GLY A 71 14.14 12.96 -13.97
CA GLY A 71 14.98 13.87 -14.76
C GLY A 71 14.53 13.97 -16.21
N VAL A 72 14.18 12.85 -16.85
CA VAL A 72 13.65 12.82 -18.21
C VAL A 72 12.32 13.59 -18.31
N ILE A 73 11.37 13.31 -17.39
CA ILE A 73 10.07 14.01 -17.37
C ILE A 73 10.26 15.51 -17.11
N PHE A 74 11.17 15.87 -16.20
CA PHE A 74 11.45 17.28 -15.87
C PHE A 74 11.93 18.07 -17.11
N VAL A 75 12.82 17.49 -17.87
CA VAL A 75 13.39 18.15 -19.08
C VAL A 75 12.39 18.18 -20.24
N THR A 76 11.58 17.11 -20.41
CA THR A 76 10.70 16.98 -21.57
C THR A 76 9.31 17.57 -21.37
N MET A 77 8.75 17.43 -20.14
CA MET A 77 7.36 17.78 -19.83
C MET A 77 7.22 18.88 -18.78
N GLY A 78 8.34 19.32 -18.20
CA GLY A 78 8.39 20.43 -17.24
C GLY A 78 8.15 20.03 -15.77
N ALA A 79 8.38 20.99 -14.89
CA ALA A 79 8.42 20.78 -13.44
C ALA A 79 7.10 20.27 -12.85
N LYS A 80 5.96 20.80 -13.29
CA LYS A 80 4.64 20.42 -12.79
C LYS A 80 4.39 18.93 -13.00
N THR A 81 4.62 18.41 -14.18
CA THR A 81 4.44 17.00 -14.53
C THR A 81 5.42 16.11 -13.74
N ALA A 82 6.69 16.53 -13.64
CA ALA A 82 7.71 15.80 -12.88
C ALA A 82 7.38 15.71 -11.37
N ILE A 83 6.86 16.79 -10.77
CA ILE A 83 6.41 16.78 -9.37
C ILE A 83 5.22 15.82 -9.21
N GLY A 84 4.27 15.81 -10.15
CA GLY A 84 3.17 14.82 -10.13
C GLY A 84 3.69 13.39 -10.09
N PHE A 85 4.62 13.05 -10.98
CA PHE A 85 5.29 11.74 -10.98
C PHE A 85 5.95 11.42 -9.62
N LEU A 86 6.67 12.37 -9.03
CA LEU A 86 7.33 12.19 -7.74
C LEU A 86 6.31 11.93 -6.61
N VAL A 87 5.22 12.70 -6.58
CA VAL A 87 4.13 12.52 -5.59
C VAL A 87 3.55 11.12 -5.69
N GLY A 88 3.24 10.65 -6.90
CA GLY A 88 2.72 9.29 -7.12
C GLY A 88 3.70 8.20 -6.69
N ALA A 89 4.98 8.35 -7.06
CA ALA A 89 6.03 7.40 -6.69
C ALA A 89 6.21 7.33 -5.16
N VAL A 90 6.30 8.47 -4.49
CA VAL A 90 6.46 8.51 -3.03
C VAL A 90 5.24 7.94 -2.32
N ALA A 91 4.03 8.29 -2.74
CA ALA A 91 2.80 7.80 -2.12
C ALA A 91 2.63 6.28 -2.29
N SER A 92 2.91 5.73 -3.48
CA SER A 92 2.89 4.28 -3.73
C SER A 92 3.91 3.54 -2.88
N PHE A 93 5.14 4.06 -2.81
CA PHE A 93 6.18 3.50 -1.95
C PHE A 93 5.77 3.51 -0.47
N MET A 94 5.23 4.63 0.03
CA MET A 94 4.77 4.76 1.41
C MET A 94 3.64 3.78 1.74
N ALA A 95 2.72 3.56 0.79
CA ALA A 95 1.64 2.57 0.95
C ALA A 95 2.21 1.16 1.17
N GLY A 96 3.14 0.72 0.32
CA GLY A 96 3.80 -0.58 0.45
C GLY A 96 4.64 -0.70 1.72
N TYR A 97 5.46 0.32 2.01
CA TYR A 97 6.36 0.32 3.16
C TYR A 97 5.61 0.28 4.50
N ILE A 98 4.59 1.13 4.68
CA ILE A 98 3.80 1.17 5.92
C ILE A 98 2.96 -0.09 6.04
N GLY A 99 2.32 -0.53 4.94
CA GLY A 99 1.51 -1.75 4.90
C GLY A 99 2.30 -2.96 5.38
N MET A 100 3.49 -3.20 4.83
CA MET A 100 4.35 -4.30 5.23
C MET A 100 4.77 -4.21 6.70
N ARG A 101 5.17 -3.02 7.18
CA ARG A 101 5.57 -2.86 8.59
C ARG A 101 4.45 -3.20 9.56
N VAL A 102 3.22 -2.82 9.23
CA VAL A 102 2.05 -3.14 10.06
C VAL A 102 1.70 -4.62 9.94
N SER A 103 1.80 -5.21 8.75
CA SER A 103 1.55 -6.64 8.52
C SER A 103 2.47 -7.51 9.38
N VAL A 104 3.77 -7.29 9.33
CA VAL A 104 4.74 -8.04 10.16
C VAL A 104 4.44 -7.92 11.65
N LEU A 105 4.02 -6.73 12.12
CA LEU A 105 3.60 -6.54 13.50
C LEU A 105 2.28 -7.27 13.82
N ALA A 106 1.36 -7.35 12.87
CA ALA A 106 0.06 -7.97 13.04
C ALA A 106 0.15 -9.51 13.06
N ASN A 107 1.06 -10.11 12.27
CA ASN A 107 1.17 -11.56 12.10
C ASN A 107 1.33 -12.30 13.44
N VAL A 108 2.30 -11.94 14.25
CA VAL A 108 2.54 -12.57 15.56
C VAL A 108 1.38 -12.35 16.54
N ARG A 109 0.72 -11.20 16.45
CA ARG A 109 -0.45 -10.86 17.28
C ARG A 109 -1.69 -11.63 16.86
N THR A 110 -1.82 -11.87 15.56
CA THR A 110 -2.86 -12.75 15.00
C THR A 110 -2.67 -14.18 15.48
N ALA A 111 -1.44 -14.70 15.43
CA ALA A 111 -1.10 -16.02 15.96
C ALA A 111 -1.38 -16.14 17.45
N GLU A 112 -1.04 -15.11 18.25
CA GLU A 112 -1.37 -15.08 19.68
C GLU A 112 -2.88 -15.01 19.95
N ALA A 113 -3.61 -14.17 19.18
CA ALA A 113 -5.06 -14.06 19.31
C ALA A 113 -5.77 -15.37 18.93
N ALA A 114 -5.25 -16.10 17.92
CA ALA A 114 -5.81 -17.37 17.46
C ALA A 114 -5.81 -18.46 18.53
N LYS A 115 -4.95 -18.38 19.55
CA LYS A 115 -5.00 -19.27 20.72
C LYS A 115 -6.32 -19.17 21.50
N LYS A 116 -7.02 -18.03 21.39
CA LYS A 116 -8.34 -17.82 22.01
C LYS A 116 -9.49 -18.29 21.12
N GLY A 117 -9.20 -18.73 19.90
CA GLY A 117 -10.15 -19.24 18.91
C GLY A 117 -10.10 -18.45 17.60
N MET A 118 -10.73 -19.03 16.57
CA MET A 118 -10.73 -18.51 15.20
C MET A 118 -11.26 -17.07 15.11
N ALA A 119 -12.35 -16.75 15.80
CA ALA A 119 -12.94 -15.41 15.76
C ALA A 119 -11.98 -14.32 16.26
N ALA A 120 -11.21 -14.61 17.33
CA ALA A 120 -10.23 -13.67 17.84
C ALA A 120 -9.03 -13.48 16.89
N GLY A 121 -8.54 -14.56 16.30
CA GLY A 121 -7.48 -14.52 15.29
C GLY A 121 -7.94 -13.73 14.05
N LEU A 122 -9.12 -14.03 13.51
CA LEU A 122 -9.69 -13.34 12.34
C LEU A 122 -9.89 -11.84 12.61
N SER A 123 -10.41 -11.48 13.79
CA SER A 123 -10.58 -10.07 14.17
C SER A 123 -9.24 -9.31 14.20
N MET A 124 -8.17 -9.94 14.70
CA MET A 124 -6.85 -9.32 14.72
C MET A 124 -6.26 -9.19 13.30
N ALA A 125 -6.35 -10.24 12.49
CA ALA A 125 -5.90 -10.22 11.11
C ALA A 125 -6.64 -9.16 10.29
N PHE A 126 -7.97 -9.06 10.45
CA PHE A 126 -8.79 -8.06 9.77
C PHE A 126 -8.39 -6.62 10.16
N LYS A 127 -8.11 -6.37 11.44
CA LYS A 127 -7.60 -5.06 11.89
C LYS A 127 -6.26 -4.73 11.24
N GLY A 128 -5.33 -5.69 11.18
CA GLY A 128 -4.04 -5.51 10.52
C GLY A 128 -4.19 -5.18 9.03
N GLY A 129 -5.02 -5.95 8.31
CA GLY A 129 -5.32 -5.70 6.90
C GLY A 129 -6.04 -4.38 6.65
N SER A 130 -6.97 -3.99 7.55
CA SER A 130 -7.68 -2.71 7.48
C SER A 130 -6.74 -1.50 7.58
N VAL A 131 -5.65 -1.59 8.37
CA VAL A 131 -4.64 -0.53 8.41
C VAL A 131 -4.03 -0.34 7.03
N THR A 132 -3.58 -1.43 6.39
CA THR A 132 -2.98 -1.37 5.05
C THR A 132 -3.97 -0.82 4.02
N GLY A 133 -5.21 -1.32 3.99
CA GLY A 133 -6.25 -0.86 3.07
C GLY A 133 -6.57 0.63 3.23
N MET A 134 -6.69 1.11 4.46
CA MET A 134 -6.97 2.52 4.73
C MET A 134 -5.78 3.45 4.43
N ILE A 135 -4.53 3.00 4.62
CA ILE A 135 -3.33 3.73 4.19
C ILE A 135 -3.31 3.85 2.67
N VAL A 136 -3.56 2.76 1.95
CA VAL A 136 -3.60 2.74 0.48
C VAL A 136 -4.66 3.72 -0.05
N ALA A 137 -5.91 3.55 0.38
CA ALA A 137 -7.03 4.38 -0.08
C ALA A 137 -6.84 5.85 0.32
N GLY A 138 -6.42 6.10 1.55
CA GLY A 138 -6.18 7.45 2.08
C GLY A 138 -5.05 8.17 1.33
N LEU A 139 -3.90 7.51 1.09
CA LEU A 139 -2.80 8.07 0.32
C LEU A 139 -3.19 8.30 -1.14
N ALA A 140 -3.91 7.37 -1.76
CA ALA A 140 -4.34 7.51 -3.14
C ALA A 140 -5.29 8.71 -3.31
N LEU A 141 -6.34 8.80 -2.49
CA LEU A 141 -7.25 9.94 -2.55
C LEU A 141 -6.55 11.25 -2.21
N THR A 142 -5.71 11.28 -1.15
CA THR A 142 -4.99 12.48 -0.74
C THR A 142 -4.03 12.96 -1.83
N SER A 143 -3.29 12.06 -2.47
CA SER A 143 -2.33 12.43 -3.51
C SER A 143 -3.03 12.92 -4.79
N VAL A 144 -4.07 12.23 -5.26
CA VAL A 144 -4.81 12.62 -6.47
C VAL A 144 -5.59 13.91 -6.24
N ALA A 145 -6.44 13.95 -5.21
CA ALA A 145 -7.28 15.12 -4.92
C ALA A 145 -6.44 16.32 -4.48
N GLY A 146 -5.42 16.11 -3.63
CA GLY A 146 -4.54 17.18 -3.16
C GLY A 146 -3.71 17.78 -4.30
N TYR A 147 -3.14 16.95 -5.17
CA TYR A 147 -2.39 17.44 -6.30
C TYR A 147 -3.28 18.16 -7.32
N TYR A 148 -4.51 17.67 -7.55
CA TYR A 148 -5.50 18.35 -8.37
C TYR A 148 -5.92 19.70 -7.78
N THR A 149 -6.12 19.77 -6.47
CA THR A 149 -6.45 21.04 -5.76
C THR A 149 -5.38 22.11 -5.99
N LEU A 150 -4.10 21.72 -6.03
CA LEU A 150 -2.98 22.66 -6.19
C LEU A 150 -2.74 23.07 -7.65
N THR A 151 -2.99 22.15 -8.59
CA THR A 151 -2.58 22.34 -9.98
C THR A 151 -3.73 22.63 -10.94
N HIS A 152 -4.93 22.18 -10.61
CA HIS A 152 -6.10 22.15 -11.50
C HIS A 152 -5.80 21.56 -12.88
N ASP A 153 -4.88 20.60 -12.94
CA ASP A 153 -4.32 20.05 -14.18
C ASP A 153 -4.44 18.53 -14.21
N VAL A 154 -5.38 18.04 -14.99
CA VAL A 154 -5.64 16.59 -15.13
C VAL A 154 -4.48 15.88 -15.85
N VAL A 155 -3.76 16.57 -16.74
CA VAL A 155 -2.61 15.98 -17.44
C VAL A 155 -1.46 15.72 -16.47
N ALA A 156 -1.24 16.63 -15.51
CA ALA A 156 -0.24 16.42 -14.47
C ALA A 156 -0.59 15.24 -13.54
N LEU A 157 -1.87 14.91 -13.36
CA LEU A 157 -2.32 13.72 -12.65
C LEU A 157 -1.97 12.40 -13.37
N VAL A 158 -1.91 12.41 -14.69
CA VAL A 158 -1.46 11.23 -15.46
C VAL A 158 -0.01 10.87 -15.08
N ALA A 159 0.84 11.86 -14.90
CA ALA A 159 2.21 11.63 -14.46
C ALA A 159 2.27 11.11 -13.00
N LEU A 160 1.35 11.54 -12.12
CA LEU A 160 1.20 10.99 -10.78
C LEU A 160 0.85 9.50 -10.84
N GLY A 161 -0.11 9.11 -11.68
CA GLY A 161 -0.43 7.71 -11.96
C GLY A 161 0.80 6.93 -12.42
N PHE A 162 1.56 7.48 -13.37
CA PHE A 162 2.78 6.86 -13.88
C PHE A 162 3.87 6.68 -12.81
N GLY A 163 4.00 7.64 -11.88
CA GLY A 163 4.89 7.51 -10.72
C GLY A 163 4.49 6.35 -9.80
N GLY A 164 3.19 6.22 -9.52
CA GLY A 164 2.62 5.08 -8.80
C GLY A 164 2.90 3.76 -9.50
N SER A 165 2.67 3.69 -10.82
CA SER A 165 2.92 2.51 -11.65
C SER A 165 4.37 2.06 -11.63
N LEU A 166 5.33 2.98 -11.69
CA LEU A 166 6.74 2.64 -11.62
C LEU A 166 7.06 1.87 -10.34
N ILE A 167 6.62 2.40 -9.20
CA ILE A 167 6.88 1.77 -7.89
C ILE A 167 6.14 0.43 -7.77
N SER A 168 4.88 0.38 -8.20
CA SER A 168 4.05 -0.81 -8.19
C SER A 168 4.70 -1.96 -8.99
N ILE A 169 5.15 -1.70 -10.21
CA ILE A 169 5.82 -2.70 -11.05
C ILE A 169 7.04 -3.29 -10.31
N PHE A 170 7.93 -2.46 -9.79
CA PHE A 170 9.11 -2.94 -9.08
C PHE A 170 8.74 -3.69 -7.79
N ALA A 171 7.80 -3.17 -7.02
CA ALA A 171 7.37 -3.76 -5.76
C ALA A 171 6.66 -5.09 -5.99
N ARG A 172 5.72 -5.14 -6.94
CA ARG A 172 4.91 -6.32 -7.25
C ARG A 172 5.74 -7.44 -7.88
N LEU A 173 6.51 -7.13 -8.92
CA LEU A 173 7.34 -8.13 -9.60
C LEU A 173 8.49 -8.59 -8.70
N GLY A 174 9.22 -7.66 -8.08
CA GLY A 174 10.34 -8.00 -7.21
C GLY A 174 9.90 -8.80 -5.99
N GLY A 175 8.84 -8.38 -5.31
CA GLY A 175 8.24 -9.08 -4.18
C GLY A 175 7.71 -10.45 -4.58
N GLY A 176 6.94 -10.55 -5.66
CA GLY A 176 6.38 -11.80 -6.13
C GLY A 176 7.42 -12.83 -6.58
N ILE A 177 8.51 -12.39 -7.22
CA ILE A 177 9.63 -13.29 -7.56
C ILE A 177 10.31 -13.80 -6.29
N PHE A 178 10.55 -12.93 -5.31
CA PHE A 178 11.15 -13.32 -4.04
C PHE A 178 10.26 -14.31 -3.29
N THR A 179 8.95 -14.04 -3.17
CA THR A 179 7.97 -14.91 -2.51
C THR A 179 7.98 -16.30 -3.14
N LYS A 180 7.86 -16.38 -4.46
CA LYS A 180 7.84 -17.69 -5.13
C LYS A 180 9.20 -18.41 -5.09
N GLY A 181 10.29 -17.67 -5.12
CA GLY A 181 11.62 -18.25 -4.94
C GLY A 181 11.83 -18.83 -3.54
N ALA A 182 11.34 -18.16 -2.51
CA ALA A 182 11.40 -18.60 -1.12
C ALA A 182 10.49 -19.81 -0.86
N ASP A 183 9.21 -19.73 -1.26
CA ASP A 183 8.20 -20.78 -1.14
C ASP A 183 8.66 -22.09 -1.82
N VAL A 184 8.97 -22.06 -3.11
CA VAL A 184 9.45 -23.23 -3.85
C VAL A 184 10.77 -23.78 -3.28
N GLY A 185 11.68 -22.88 -2.88
CA GLY A 185 12.95 -23.29 -2.25
C GLY A 185 12.74 -23.97 -0.89
N ALA A 186 11.85 -23.43 -0.06
CA ALA A 186 11.49 -24.01 1.23
C ALA A 186 10.85 -25.40 1.07
N ASP A 187 9.99 -25.56 0.08
CA ASP A 187 9.32 -26.81 -0.24
C ASP A 187 10.29 -27.87 -0.77
N LEU A 188 11.19 -27.51 -1.66
CA LEU A 188 12.20 -28.44 -2.17
C LEU A 188 13.10 -28.97 -1.05
N VAL A 189 13.60 -28.12 -0.19
CA VAL A 189 14.45 -28.54 0.94
C VAL A 189 13.64 -29.31 1.97
N GLY A 190 12.47 -28.85 2.35
CA GLY A 190 11.65 -29.49 3.39
C GLY A 190 11.01 -30.79 2.91
N LYS A 191 10.17 -30.73 1.90
CA LYS A 191 9.37 -31.90 1.47
C LYS A 191 10.19 -32.93 0.70
N VAL A 192 11.06 -32.49 -0.22
CA VAL A 192 11.77 -33.41 -1.13
C VAL A 192 13.05 -33.91 -0.52
N GLU A 193 13.90 -33.05 0.02
CA GLU A 193 15.20 -33.49 0.57
C GLU A 193 15.10 -34.00 2.00
N ALA A 194 14.41 -33.29 2.89
CA ALA A 194 14.33 -33.63 4.31
C ALA A 194 13.12 -34.53 4.67
N GLY A 195 12.13 -34.67 3.78
CA GLY A 195 10.93 -35.48 4.01
C GLY A 195 10.08 -35.01 5.20
N ILE A 196 10.10 -33.70 5.49
CA ILE A 196 9.30 -33.07 6.55
C ILE A 196 8.08 -32.35 5.97
N PRO A 197 7.02 -32.13 6.77
CA PRO A 197 5.83 -31.41 6.33
C PRO A 197 6.13 -29.97 5.87
N GLU A 198 5.21 -29.39 5.10
CA GLU A 198 5.20 -27.97 4.77
C GLU A 198 5.19 -27.12 6.04
N ASP A 199 5.84 -25.97 6.02
CA ASP A 199 5.96 -25.04 7.15
C ASP A 199 6.53 -25.63 8.44
N ASP A 200 7.21 -26.76 8.37
CA ASP A 200 7.81 -27.38 9.54
C ASP A 200 8.86 -26.45 10.18
N PRO A 201 8.78 -26.17 11.49
CA PRO A 201 9.70 -25.25 12.19
C PRO A 201 11.17 -25.72 12.19
N ARG A 202 11.45 -26.95 11.80
CA ARG A 202 12.81 -27.47 11.60
C ARG A 202 13.44 -27.01 10.29
N ASN A 203 12.62 -26.56 9.32
CA ASN A 203 13.10 -26.03 8.07
C ASN A 203 13.43 -24.54 8.21
N PRO A 204 14.72 -24.14 8.15
CA PRO A 204 15.07 -22.72 8.28
C PRO A 204 14.54 -21.85 7.13
N ALA A 205 14.21 -22.45 6.00
CA ALA A 205 13.66 -21.75 4.84
C ALA A 205 12.22 -21.25 5.07
N THR A 206 11.49 -21.78 6.06
CA THR A 206 10.16 -21.29 6.47
C THR A 206 10.19 -19.81 6.86
N ILE A 207 11.27 -19.31 7.47
CA ILE A 207 11.41 -17.87 7.76
C ILE A 207 11.52 -17.06 6.46
N ALA A 208 12.29 -17.54 5.46
CA ALA A 208 12.43 -16.86 4.19
C ALA A 208 11.12 -16.84 3.41
N ASP A 209 10.33 -17.89 3.49
CA ASP A 209 8.99 -17.98 2.90
C ASP A 209 8.05 -16.96 3.53
N ASN A 210 7.96 -16.90 4.86
CA ASN A 210 7.19 -15.87 5.56
C ASN A 210 7.66 -14.44 5.27
N VAL A 211 8.96 -14.21 5.06
CA VAL A 211 9.47 -12.91 4.58
C VAL A 211 8.91 -12.62 3.20
N GLY A 212 8.90 -13.62 2.30
CA GLY A 212 8.34 -13.52 0.97
C GLY A 212 6.90 -13.03 0.97
N ASP A 213 6.03 -13.67 1.76
CA ASP A 213 4.62 -13.29 1.90
C ASP A 213 4.45 -11.82 2.33
N ASN A 214 5.25 -11.37 3.28
CA ASN A 214 5.17 -9.97 3.73
C ASN A 214 5.65 -8.98 2.67
N VAL A 215 6.68 -9.28 1.89
CA VAL A 215 7.20 -8.34 0.88
C VAL A 215 6.44 -8.44 -0.44
N GLY A 216 5.97 -9.61 -0.82
CA GLY A 216 5.20 -9.85 -2.04
C GLY A 216 3.73 -9.48 -1.88
N ASP A 217 3.05 -10.14 -0.95
CA ASP A 217 1.60 -10.07 -0.81
C ASP A 217 1.13 -8.87 0.03
N CYS A 218 1.97 -8.33 0.91
CA CYS A 218 1.61 -7.11 1.64
C CYS A 218 2.22 -5.86 1.00
N ALA A 219 3.54 -5.76 0.88
CA ALA A 219 4.17 -4.54 0.36
C ALA A 219 3.92 -4.36 -1.15
N GLY A 220 4.14 -5.42 -1.94
CA GLY A 220 3.94 -5.40 -3.39
C GLY A 220 2.49 -5.15 -3.76
N MET A 221 1.55 -5.84 -3.11
CA MET A 221 0.12 -5.65 -3.35
C MET A 221 -0.37 -4.28 -2.90
N ALA A 222 0.11 -3.73 -1.78
CA ALA A 222 -0.30 -2.40 -1.33
C ALA A 222 0.10 -1.30 -2.33
N ALA A 223 1.30 -1.40 -2.92
CA ALA A 223 1.74 -0.50 -3.99
C ALA A 223 0.89 -0.65 -5.27
N ASP A 224 0.52 -1.89 -5.62
CA ASP A 224 -0.32 -2.23 -6.76
C ASP A 224 -1.76 -1.70 -6.60
N LEU A 225 -2.34 -1.86 -5.41
CA LEU A 225 -3.67 -1.32 -5.10
C LEU A 225 -3.68 0.21 -5.09
N PHE A 226 -2.61 0.85 -4.60
CA PHE A 226 -2.45 2.29 -4.70
C PHE A 226 -2.45 2.74 -6.16
N GLU A 227 -1.65 2.09 -7.01
CA GLU A 227 -1.60 2.36 -8.44
C GLU A 227 -2.99 2.22 -9.07
N THR A 228 -3.62 1.07 -8.87
CA THR A 228 -4.94 0.76 -9.44
C THR A 228 -5.97 1.82 -9.07
N TYR A 229 -6.01 2.21 -7.80
CA TYR A 229 -6.92 3.25 -7.32
C TYR A 229 -6.60 4.62 -7.98
N ALA A 230 -5.35 5.06 -7.92
CA ALA A 230 -4.94 6.36 -8.43
C ALA A 230 -5.13 6.46 -9.95
N VAL A 231 -4.66 5.47 -10.72
CA VAL A 231 -4.77 5.45 -12.17
C VAL A 231 -6.22 5.39 -12.63
N THR A 232 -7.06 4.57 -11.99
CA THR A 232 -8.48 4.47 -12.33
C THR A 232 -9.21 5.78 -12.04
N ALA A 233 -8.95 6.41 -10.89
CA ALA A 233 -9.54 7.71 -10.55
C ALA A 233 -9.11 8.79 -11.56
N VAL A 234 -7.82 8.88 -11.87
CA VAL A 234 -7.28 9.85 -12.84
C VAL A 234 -7.84 9.61 -14.24
N ALA A 235 -7.94 8.36 -14.69
CA ALA A 235 -8.53 8.02 -15.99
C ALA A 235 -10.01 8.45 -16.05
N ALA A 236 -10.78 8.20 -15.01
CA ALA A 236 -12.18 8.64 -14.94
C ALA A 236 -12.30 10.18 -14.91
N MET A 237 -11.41 10.87 -14.17
CA MET A 237 -11.34 12.34 -14.19
C MET A 237 -11.01 12.89 -15.59
N LEU A 238 -10.07 12.27 -16.28
CA LEU A 238 -9.69 12.67 -17.65
C LEU A 238 -10.84 12.48 -18.63
N ILE A 239 -11.55 11.36 -18.55
CA ILE A 239 -12.74 11.11 -19.38
C ILE A 239 -13.83 12.15 -19.08
N GLY A 240 -14.08 12.43 -17.79
CA GLY A 240 -15.03 13.47 -17.37
C GLY A 240 -14.67 14.85 -17.94
N HIS A 241 -13.38 15.19 -17.88
CA HIS A 241 -12.85 16.45 -18.41
C HIS A 241 -13.02 16.58 -19.95
N LEU A 242 -12.75 15.50 -20.68
CA LEU A 242 -12.80 15.51 -22.14
C LEU A 242 -14.23 15.47 -22.69
N LEU A 243 -15.10 14.63 -22.08
CA LEU A 243 -16.48 14.46 -22.57
C LEU A 243 -17.42 15.57 -22.10
N PHE A 244 -17.16 16.14 -20.92
CA PHE A 244 -18.03 17.13 -20.30
C PHE A 244 -17.28 18.41 -19.90
N PRO A 245 -16.62 19.11 -20.86
CA PRO A 245 -15.74 20.26 -20.55
C PRO A 245 -16.47 21.44 -19.92
N LYS A 246 -17.80 21.49 -20.08
CA LYS A 246 -18.66 22.54 -19.48
C LYS A 246 -19.19 22.19 -18.08
N ILE A 247 -18.90 21.00 -17.57
CA ILE A 247 -19.40 20.50 -16.28
C ILE A 247 -18.19 20.13 -15.41
N PRO A 248 -17.63 21.08 -14.61
CA PRO A 248 -16.47 20.81 -13.75
C PRO A 248 -16.69 19.62 -12.81
N MET A 249 -17.90 19.45 -12.32
CA MET A 249 -18.33 18.35 -11.46
C MET A 249 -18.07 16.96 -12.10
N ALA A 250 -18.12 16.84 -13.42
CA ALA A 250 -17.85 15.57 -14.11
C ALA A 250 -16.38 15.13 -13.93
N THR A 251 -15.46 16.09 -13.86
CA THR A 251 -14.04 15.81 -13.57
C THR A 251 -13.82 15.44 -12.12
N GLU A 252 -14.55 16.04 -11.20
CA GLU A 252 -14.36 15.87 -9.75
C GLU A 252 -15.14 14.68 -9.16
N PHE A 253 -16.13 14.16 -9.89
CA PHE A 253 -17.01 13.09 -9.45
C PHE A 253 -16.28 11.84 -8.94
N PRO A 254 -15.21 11.33 -9.59
CA PRO A 254 -14.46 10.18 -9.10
C PRO A 254 -13.84 10.41 -7.71
N LEU A 255 -13.42 11.63 -7.40
CA LEU A 255 -12.88 11.98 -6.09
C LEU A 255 -13.96 11.89 -4.99
N VAL A 256 -15.16 12.33 -5.30
CA VAL A 256 -16.32 12.26 -4.38
C VAL A 256 -16.66 10.80 -4.08
N LEU A 257 -16.70 9.93 -5.10
CA LEU A 257 -16.92 8.50 -4.90
C LEU A 257 -15.85 7.88 -4.01
N GLY A 258 -14.57 8.23 -4.24
CA GLY A 258 -13.47 7.79 -3.39
C GLY A 258 -13.62 8.25 -1.94
N ALA A 259 -14.02 9.51 -1.71
CA ALA A 259 -14.24 10.04 -0.38
C ALA A 259 -15.38 9.30 0.37
N ILE A 260 -16.51 9.08 -0.31
CA ILE A 260 -17.64 8.32 0.25
C ILE A 260 -17.21 6.89 0.59
N SER A 261 -16.43 6.24 -0.29
CA SER A 261 -15.92 4.88 -0.08
C SER A 261 -14.99 4.80 1.14
N ILE A 262 -14.13 5.78 1.36
CA ILE A 262 -13.27 5.83 2.56
C ILE A 262 -14.12 5.95 3.82
N ILE A 263 -15.12 6.85 3.84
CA ILE A 263 -16.01 7.02 5.00
C ILE A 263 -16.77 5.72 5.28
N ALA A 264 -17.34 5.09 4.24
CA ALA A 264 -18.04 3.83 4.38
C ALA A 264 -17.11 2.72 4.91
N SER A 265 -15.86 2.66 4.43
CA SER A 265 -14.86 1.70 4.89
C SER A 265 -14.47 1.92 6.35
N MET A 266 -14.33 3.18 6.79
CA MET A 266 -14.06 3.49 8.21
C MET A 266 -15.17 2.98 9.13
N ILE A 267 -16.44 3.07 8.69
CA ILE A 267 -17.59 2.56 9.44
C ILE A 267 -17.60 1.02 9.44
N ALA A 268 -17.28 0.40 8.30
CA ALA A 268 -17.34 -1.05 8.13
C ALA A 268 -16.24 -1.82 8.89
N VAL A 269 -15.20 -1.16 9.37
CA VAL A 269 -14.14 -1.77 10.19
C VAL A 269 -14.63 -2.14 11.60
N PHE A 270 -15.69 -1.54 12.08
CA PHE A 270 -16.31 -1.79 13.40
C PHE A 270 -17.59 -2.60 13.30
#